data_e443c32dbc7b8934c2e703f8efa609ab
#
_entry.id   e443c32dbc7b8934c2e703f8efa609ab
#
_cell.length_a   1.000
_cell.length_b   1.000
_cell.length_c   1.000
_cell.angle_alpha   90.00
_cell.angle_beta   90.00
_cell.angle_gamma   90.00
#
_symmetry.space_group_name_H-M   'P 1'
#
loop_
_entity.id
_entity.type
_entity.pdbx_description
1 polymer ?
#
loop_
_entity_poly.entity_id
_entity_poly.type
_entity_poly.pdbx_seq_one_letter_code
_entity_poly.pdbx_strand_id
1 'polypeptide(L)'
;MGNFNKWNRDENHESDKLTVVLFVSRNKDNKTLPNFTERRNAFTTTKEPEQLRNQFQAFVAQGQPGEMCRMYVSVNPRSNAKTFKALQHKLLDHEFNLSSLPQRVAALAAKKENAYDSKRLKWLFDFDPVEGKDTEELLQEFLADVQYYHENTQTKKGATRPTLTVETHKTPNGYGVVVDQRFDTRELLDKWTNVELKRDDLVCVEWAKNYYLTVDLNNTHPNTYPFEPEDE
;
A
#
# COMPACT_ATOMS: atom_id res chain seq x y z
N MET A 1 -39.16 -13.57 26.96
CA MET A 1 -38.04 -12.61 26.93
C MET A 1 -36.85 -13.36 26.36
N GLY A 2 -36.58 -13.19 25.06
CA GLY A 2 -35.54 -13.92 24.34
C GLY A 2 -34.15 -13.28 24.56
N ASN A 3 -33.20 -14.13 24.89
CA ASN A 3 -31.79 -13.77 25.06
C ASN A 3 -31.17 -13.34 23.73
N PHE A 4 -31.02 -12.04 23.49
CA PHE A 4 -30.35 -11.43 22.34
C PHE A 4 -28.82 -11.29 22.51
N ASN A 5 -28.19 -12.06 23.39
CA ASN A 5 -26.76 -11.94 23.70
C ASN A 5 -26.00 -13.24 23.47
N LYS A 6 -25.88 -13.68 22.22
CA LYS A 6 -24.76 -14.54 21.79
C LYS A 6 -24.47 -14.31 20.31
N TRP A 7 -23.97 -13.15 19.94
CA TRP A 7 -23.10 -13.06 18.79
C TRP A 7 -21.77 -13.67 19.21
N ASN A 8 -21.47 -14.86 18.68
CA ASN A 8 -20.25 -15.61 18.96
C ASN A 8 -19.04 -14.73 18.67
N ARG A 9 -18.31 -14.36 19.71
CA ARG A 9 -17.09 -13.52 19.67
C ARG A 9 -15.84 -14.31 19.27
N ASP A 10 -15.90 -15.61 19.08
CA ASP A 10 -14.72 -16.47 19.10
C ASP A 10 -14.44 -17.29 17.82
N GLU A 11 -15.22 -17.13 16.75
CA GLU A 11 -14.97 -17.88 15.51
C GLU A 11 -14.85 -16.92 14.33
N ASN A 12 -13.67 -16.42 14.04
CA ASN A 12 -13.11 -15.87 12.82
C ASN A 12 -12.30 -14.58 13.01
N HIS A 13 -11.17 -14.68 13.68
CA HIS A 13 -10.22 -13.56 13.76
C HIS A 13 -9.69 -13.13 12.36
N GLU A 14 -9.68 -14.02 11.36
CA GLU A 14 -9.28 -13.66 10.00
C GLU A 14 -10.33 -12.84 9.24
N SER A 15 -11.62 -13.07 9.47
CA SER A 15 -12.71 -12.32 8.82
C SER A 15 -12.81 -10.85 9.27
N ASP A 16 -12.15 -10.48 10.39
CA ASP A 16 -12.09 -9.10 10.86
C ASP A 16 -10.98 -8.28 10.22
N LYS A 17 -10.06 -8.90 9.47
CA LYS A 17 -8.96 -8.19 8.81
C LYS A 17 -9.39 -7.62 7.47
N LEU A 18 -9.13 -6.33 7.28
CA LEU A 18 -9.32 -5.64 6.01
C LEU A 18 -7.98 -5.07 5.54
N THR A 19 -7.80 -5.05 4.23
CA THR A 19 -6.74 -4.29 3.56
C THR A 19 -7.35 -3.04 2.91
N VAL A 20 -6.75 -1.89 3.12
CA VAL A 20 -7.06 -0.68 2.35
C VAL A 20 -6.29 -0.76 1.05
N VAL A 21 -6.98 -0.56 -0.07
CA VAL A 21 -6.42 -0.56 -1.42
C VAL A 21 -6.64 0.81 -2.05
N LEU A 22 -5.62 1.30 -2.76
CA LEU A 22 -5.69 2.52 -3.54
C LEU A 22 -5.10 2.26 -4.93
N PHE A 23 -5.96 2.33 -5.96
CA PHE A 23 -5.52 2.50 -7.34
C PHE A 23 -5.42 3.99 -7.62
N VAL A 24 -4.30 4.43 -8.15
CA VAL A 24 -4.08 5.84 -8.41
C VAL A 24 -3.24 6.07 -9.65
N SER A 25 -3.63 7.08 -10.42
CA SER A 25 -2.82 7.69 -11.47
C SER A 25 -2.58 9.14 -11.08
N ARG A 26 -1.32 9.48 -10.75
CA ARG A 26 -0.96 10.75 -10.10
C ARG A 26 -0.38 11.75 -11.09
N ASN A 27 -0.63 13.04 -10.87
CA ASN A 27 0.00 14.12 -11.61
C ASN A 27 1.54 14.01 -11.61
N LYS A 28 2.14 13.63 -10.47
CA LYS A 28 3.62 13.49 -10.34
C LYS A 28 4.20 12.50 -11.37
N ASP A 29 3.49 11.39 -11.62
CA ASP A 29 3.95 10.31 -12.50
C ASP A 29 3.61 10.57 -13.98
N ASN A 30 2.68 11.48 -14.27
CA ASN A 30 2.08 11.69 -15.60
C ASN A 30 2.25 13.14 -16.11
N LYS A 31 3.28 13.85 -15.64
CA LYS A 31 3.53 15.27 -15.95
C LYS A 31 3.65 15.58 -17.45
N THR A 32 4.08 14.61 -18.24
CA THR A 32 4.31 14.77 -19.69
C THR A 32 3.05 14.49 -20.52
N LEU A 33 1.99 13.98 -19.91
CA LEU A 33 0.75 13.68 -20.61
C LEU A 33 -0.11 14.93 -20.77
N PRO A 34 -0.61 15.23 -21.98
CA PRO A 34 -1.44 16.39 -22.22
C PRO A 34 -2.80 16.23 -21.53
N ASN A 35 -3.32 17.31 -20.94
CA ASN A 35 -4.65 17.35 -20.29
C ASN A 35 -4.88 16.23 -19.27
N PHE A 36 -3.82 15.75 -18.62
CA PHE A 36 -3.91 14.70 -17.64
C PHE A 36 -4.75 15.14 -16.42
N THR A 37 -5.65 14.26 -15.99
CA THR A 37 -6.42 14.44 -14.76
C THR A 37 -6.19 13.25 -13.84
N GLU A 38 -5.79 13.53 -12.60
CA GLU A 38 -5.55 12.51 -11.60
C GLU A 38 -6.80 11.66 -11.33
N ARG A 39 -6.62 10.35 -11.33
CA ARG A 39 -7.69 9.38 -11.04
C ARG A 39 -7.35 8.57 -9.80
N ARG A 40 -8.35 8.31 -8.97
CA ARG A 40 -8.21 7.51 -7.74
C ARG A 40 -9.40 6.60 -7.55
N ASN A 41 -9.13 5.37 -7.11
CA ASN A 41 -10.14 4.44 -6.61
C ASN A 41 -9.65 3.83 -5.31
N ALA A 42 -10.28 4.18 -4.19
CA ALA A 42 -9.92 3.70 -2.86
C ALA A 42 -11.07 2.84 -2.29
N PHE A 43 -10.73 1.66 -1.78
CA PHE A 43 -11.70 0.73 -1.20
C PHE A 43 -11.03 -0.17 -0.15
N THR A 44 -11.83 -0.96 0.56
CA THR A 44 -11.37 -1.99 1.48
C THR A 44 -11.71 -3.37 0.95
N THR A 45 -10.87 -4.37 1.23
CA THR A 45 -11.05 -5.74 0.78
C THR A 45 -10.43 -6.73 1.77
N THR A 46 -10.87 -7.98 1.67
CA THR A 46 -10.23 -9.15 2.31
C THR A 46 -9.38 -9.95 1.33
N LYS A 47 -9.34 -9.53 0.05
CA LYS A 47 -8.57 -10.22 -1.00
C LYS A 47 -7.10 -9.85 -0.92
N GLU A 48 -6.24 -10.80 -1.25
CA GLU A 48 -4.81 -10.56 -1.43
C GLU A 48 -4.52 -9.74 -2.70
N PRO A 49 -3.38 -9.02 -2.78
CA PRO A 49 -3.05 -8.16 -3.90
C PRO A 49 -3.12 -8.86 -5.26
N GLU A 50 -2.68 -10.12 -5.36
CA GLU A 50 -2.68 -10.92 -6.59
C GLU A 50 -4.10 -11.10 -7.15
N GLN A 51 -5.10 -11.22 -6.27
CA GLN A 51 -6.51 -11.35 -6.65
C GLN A 51 -7.11 -10.04 -7.18
N LEU A 52 -6.41 -8.92 -6.99
CA LEU A 52 -6.85 -7.59 -7.43
C LEU A 52 -6.29 -7.20 -8.81
N ARG A 53 -5.35 -7.98 -9.37
CA ARG A 53 -4.70 -7.66 -10.66
C ARG A 53 -5.68 -7.32 -11.76
N ASN A 54 -6.71 -8.13 -11.95
CA ASN A 54 -7.71 -7.89 -13.00
C ASN A 54 -8.46 -6.55 -12.80
N GLN A 55 -8.76 -6.20 -11.54
CA GLN A 55 -9.39 -4.92 -11.21
C GLN A 55 -8.42 -3.75 -11.44
N PHE A 56 -7.15 -3.94 -11.11
CA PHE A 56 -6.11 -2.95 -11.37
C PHE A 56 -5.89 -2.76 -12.88
N GLN A 57 -5.82 -3.83 -13.67
CA GLN A 57 -5.70 -3.74 -15.13
C GLN A 57 -6.91 -3.04 -15.76
N ALA A 58 -8.12 -3.29 -15.27
CA ALA A 58 -9.31 -2.55 -15.69
C ALA A 58 -9.22 -1.05 -15.36
N PHE A 59 -8.64 -0.68 -14.21
CA PHE A 59 -8.37 0.72 -13.87
C PHE A 59 -7.31 1.34 -14.79
N VAL A 60 -6.23 0.60 -15.11
CA VAL A 60 -5.19 1.04 -16.07
C VAL A 60 -5.80 1.31 -17.45
N ALA A 61 -6.60 0.37 -17.95
CA ALA A 61 -7.22 0.45 -19.28
C ALA A 61 -8.18 1.64 -19.45
N GLN A 62 -8.73 2.17 -18.37
CA GLN A 62 -9.60 3.37 -18.39
C GLN A 62 -8.81 4.68 -18.56
N GLY A 63 -7.49 4.65 -18.47
CA GLY A 63 -6.62 5.81 -18.60
C GLY A 63 -6.31 6.15 -20.06
N GLN A 64 -5.61 7.27 -20.25
CA GLN A 64 -5.09 7.62 -21.57
C GLN A 64 -3.80 6.84 -21.88
N PRO A 65 -3.43 6.67 -23.17
CA PRO A 65 -2.18 6.02 -23.56
C PRO A 65 -0.97 6.66 -22.87
N GLY A 66 -0.06 5.81 -22.35
CA GLY A 66 1.14 6.26 -21.64
C GLY A 66 0.91 6.61 -20.16
N GLU A 67 -0.34 6.58 -19.69
CA GLU A 67 -0.69 6.88 -18.28
C GLU A 67 -0.10 5.85 -17.32
N MET A 68 0.68 6.32 -16.34
CA MET A 68 1.25 5.52 -15.26
C MET A 68 0.23 5.40 -14.13
N CYS A 69 -0.11 4.16 -13.76
CA CYS A 69 -0.97 3.83 -12.64
C CYS A 69 -0.19 3.01 -11.60
N ARG A 70 -0.60 3.13 -10.33
CA ARG A 70 -0.03 2.38 -9.21
C ARG A 70 -1.12 1.76 -8.37
N MET A 71 -0.87 0.57 -7.85
CA MET A 71 -1.67 -0.08 -6.82
C MET A 71 -0.92 -0.04 -5.49
N TYR A 72 -1.56 0.53 -4.50
CA TYR A 72 -1.08 0.58 -3.12
C TYR A 72 -1.97 -0.26 -2.22
N VAL A 73 -1.37 -0.88 -1.22
CA VAL A 73 -2.07 -1.61 -0.15
C VAL A 73 -1.59 -1.15 1.22
N SER A 74 -2.45 -1.22 2.23
CA SER A 74 -2.05 -0.88 3.60
C SER A 74 -1.04 -1.88 4.14
N VAL A 75 0.09 -1.38 4.65
CA VAL A 75 1.17 -2.18 5.25
C VAL A 75 0.66 -3.00 6.45
N ASN A 76 -0.28 -2.42 7.20
CA ASN A 76 -0.90 -3.10 8.32
C ASN A 76 -2.37 -3.43 8.02
N PRO A 77 -2.86 -4.61 8.41
CA PRO A 77 -4.28 -4.93 8.31
C PRO A 77 -5.12 -3.99 9.18
N ARG A 78 -6.34 -3.75 8.76
CA ARG A 78 -7.33 -2.91 9.42
C ARG A 78 -8.41 -3.76 10.07
N SER A 79 -8.97 -3.30 11.18
CA SER A 79 -10.08 -4.00 11.82
C SER A 79 -11.40 -3.59 11.19
N ASN A 80 -12.14 -4.58 10.67
CA ASN A 80 -13.49 -4.38 10.16
C ASN A 80 -14.42 -3.84 11.26
N ALA A 81 -14.37 -4.43 12.46
CA ALA A 81 -15.20 -4.01 13.58
C ALA A 81 -14.95 -2.56 13.99
N LYS A 82 -13.67 -2.14 14.10
CA LYS A 82 -13.32 -0.74 14.44
C LYS A 82 -13.74 0.21 13.31
N THR A 83 -13.49 -0.17 12.06
CA THR A 83 -13.86 0.63 10.89
C THR A 83 -15.38 0.81 10.81
N PHE A 84 -16.13 -0.26 11.01
CA PHE A 84 -17.60 -0.23 11.03
C PHE A 84 -18.14 0.68 12.15
N LYS A 85 -17.58 0.59 13.36
CA LYS A 85 -17.93 1.47 14.46
C LYS A 85 -17.66 2.94 14.13
N ALA A 86 -16.50 3.23 13.54
CA ALA A 86 -16.16 4.59 13.09
C ALA A 86 -17.11 5.10 11.99
N LEU A 87 -17.55 4.21 11.08
CA LEU A 87 -18.54 4.52 10.07
C LEU A 87 -19.91 4.85 10.69
N GLN A 88 -20.37 4.04 11.66
CA GLN A 88 -21.64 4.30 12.36
C GLN A 88 -21.67 5.70 12.99
N HIS A 89 -20.61 6.11 13.70
CA HIS A 89 -20.51 7.46 14.24
C HIS A 89 -20.60 8.53 13.15
N LYS A 90 -19.90 8.32 12.03
CA LYS A 90 -19.94 9.26 10.91
C LYS A 90 -21.32 9.37 10.27
N LEU A 91 -22.07 8.26 10.17
CA LEU A 91 -23.42 8.24 9.58
C LEU A 91 -24.44 8.97 10.44
N LEU A 92 -24.23 9.03 11.77
CA LEU A 92 -25.10 9.77 12.70
C LEU A 92 -24.85 11.28 12.64
N ASP A 93 -23.62 11.70 12.32
CA ASP A 93 -23.20 13.10 12.44
C ASP A 93 -23.35 13.89 11.11
N HIS A 94 -23.50 13.23 9.96
CA HIS A 94 -23.42 13.89 8.65
C HIS A 94 -24.37 13.28 7.61
N GLU A 95 -24.86 14.13 6.71
CA GLU A 95 -25.47 13.66 5.46
C GLU A 95 -24.46 12.98 4.55
N PHE A 96 -24.85 11.85 3.99
CA PHE A 96 -23.97 11.00 3.19
C PHE A 96 -24.43 10.91 1.74
N ASN A 97 -23.45 11.12 0.82
CA ASN A 97 -23.62 10.68 -0.56
C ASN A 97 -23.19 9.21 -0.66
N LEU A 98 -24.13 8.31 -0.97
CA LEU A 98 -23.88 6.86 -1.05
C LEU A 98 -22.84 6.51 -2.12
N SER A 99 -22.71 7.27 -3.21
CA SER A 99 -21.72 7.03 -4.26
C SER A 99 -20.26 7.18 -3.77
N SER A 100 -20.04 7.96 -2.71
CA SER A 100 -18.71 8.16 -2.09
C SER A 100 -18.43 7.23 -0.91
N LEU A 101 -19.37 6.33 -0.58
CA LEU A 101 -19.25 5.46 0.60
C LEU A 101 -18.01 4.57 0.58
N PRO A 102 -17.63 3.88 -0.53
CA PRO A 102 -16.43 3.04 -0.55
C PRO A 102 -15.16 3.82 -0.21
N GLN A 103 -14.98 5.02 -0.77
CA GLN A 103 -13.82 5.88 -0.51
C GLN A 103 -13.79 6.38 0.94
N ARG A 104 -14.96 6.67 1.51
CA ARG A 104 -15.07 7.09 2.92
C ARG A 104 -14.76 5.96 3.88
N VAL A 105 -15.22 4.74 3.58
CA VAL A 105 -14.88 3.53 4.35
C VAL A 105 -13.38 3.28 4.29
N ALA A 106 -12.75 3.37 3.11
CA ALA A 106 -11.31 3.25 2.96
C ALA A 106 -10.55 4.31 3.77
N ALA A 107 -11.00 5.57 3.73
CA ALA A 107 -10.40 6.66 4.49
C ALA A 107 -10.55 6.46 6.02
N LEU A 108 -11.65 5.90 6.48
CA LEU A 108 -11.83 5.55 7.89
C LEU A 108 -10.94 4.37 8.27
N ALA A 109 -10.91 3.31 7.47
CA ALA A 109 -10.07 2.14 7.70
C ALA A 109 -8.58 2.52 7.76
N ALA A 110 -8.13 3.45 6.92
CA ALA A 110 -6.74 3.91 6.87
C ALA A 110 -6.26 4.59 8.14
N LYS A 111 -7.16 5.04 9.02
CA LYS A 111 -6.76 5.69 10.27
C LYS A 111 -6.07 4.72 11.22
N LYS A 112 -5.02 5.20 11.90
CA LYS A 112 -4.19 4.41 12.81
C LYS A 112 -4.98 3.73 13.93
N GLU A 113 -6.00 4.38 14.47
CA GLU A 113 -6.88 3.82 15.51
C GLU A 113 -7.65 2.59 15.03
N ASN A 114 -7.85 2.44 13.72
CA ASN A 114 -8.55 1.32 13.11
C ASN A 114 -7.60 0.20 12.66
N ALA A 115 -6.30 0.28 12.99
CA ALA A 115 -5.38 -0.84 12.79
C ALA A 115 -5.88 -2.08 13.57
N TYR A 116 -5.74 -3.26 12.94
CA TYR A 116 -6.15 -4.54 13.55
C TYR A 116 -5.37 -4.79 14.85
N ASP A 117 -4.05 -4.75 14.79
CA ASP A 117 -3.17 -4.80 15.95
C ASP A 117 -2.33 -3.53 16.07
N SER A 118 -2.77 -2.59 16.90
CA SER A 118 -2.06 -1.33 17.13
C SER A 118 -0.74 -1.48 17.90
N LYS A 119 -0.49 -2.65 18.51
CA LYS A 119 0.74 -2.92 19.26
C LYS A 119 1.87 -3.45 18.37
N ARG A 120 1.53 -4.17 17.31
CA ARG A 120 2.47 -4.81 16.38
C ARG A 120 2.32 -4.23 14.98
N LEU A 121 2.56 -2.93 14.84
CA LEU A 121 2.51 -2.30 13.52
C LEU A 121 3.84 -2.50 12.80
N LYS A 122 3.75 -3.00 11.57
CA LYS A 122 4.81 -2.91 10.58
C LYS A 122 5.08 -1.45 10.24
N TRP A 123 6.31 -1.14 9.84
CA TRP A 123 6.70 0.19 9.37
C TRP A 123 7.15 0.13 7.92
N LEU A 124 6.81 1.18 7.19
CA LEU A 124 7.22 1.39 5.80
C LEU A 124 8.31 2.47 5.77
N PHE A 125 9.40 2.17 5.07
CA PHE A 125 10.37 3.15 4.60
C PHE A 125 10.19 3.33 3.09
N ASP A 126 10.13 4.57 2.63
CA ASP A 126 10.12 4.95 1.23
C ASP A 126 11.57 5.28 0.84
N PHE A 127 12.17 4.42 0.04
CA PHE A 127 13.58 4.50 -0.36
C PHE A 127 13.65 5.06 -1.79
N ASP A 128 14.15 6.28 -1.90
CA ASP A 128 14.35 6.95 -3.19
C ASP A 128 15.79 6.71 -3.71
N PRO A 129 16.00 6.57 -5.04
CA PRO A 129 17.32 6.45 -5.63
C PRO A 129 18.14 7.73 -5.44
N VAL A 130 19.47 7.57 -5.46
CA VAL A 130 20.42 8.69 -5.42
C VAL A 130 21.07 8.81 -6.79
N GLU A 131 21.07 10.03 -7.36
CA GLU A 131 21.66 10.30 -8.67
C GLU A 131 23.13 9.88 -8.72
N GLY A 132 23.53 9.16 -9.77
CA GLY A 132 24.89 8.71 -10.00
C GLY A 132 25.30 7.47 -9.17
N LYS A 133 24.40 6.86 -8.41
CA LYS A 133 24.67 5.63 -7.66
C LYS A 133 23.79 4.48 -8.13
N ASP A 134 24.30 3.26 -8.00
CA ASP A 134 23.51 2.05 -8.22
C ASP A 134 22.45 1.90 -7.12
N THR A 135 21.17 1.82 -7.53
CA THR A 135 20.05 1.79 -6.60
C THR A 135 19.94 0.46 -5.86
N GLU A 136 20.28 -0.65 -6.52
CA GLU A 136 20.26 -1.99 -5.92
C GLU A 136 21.36 -2.13 -4.85
N GLU A 137 22.58 -1.67 -5.16
CA GLU A 137 23.70 -1.68 -4.23
C GLU A 137 23.37 -0.84 -2.99
N LEU A 138 22.86 0.39 -3.19
CA LEU A 138 22.44 1.24 -2.08
C LEU A 138 21.30 0.64 -1.26
N LEU A 139 20.37 -0.08 -1.89
CA LEU A 139 19.31 -0.77 -1.16
C LEU A 139 19.90 -1.85 -0.26
N GLN A 140 20.86 -2.63 -0.73
CA GLN A 140 21.51 -3.66 0.09
C GLN A 140 22.26 -3.07 1.29
N GLU A 141 22.94 -1.93 1.10
CA GLU A 141 23.56 -1.19 2.19
C GLU A 141 22.52 -0.69 3.21
N PHE A 142 21.41 -0.14 2.72
CA PHE A 142 20.31 0.31 3.58
C PHE A 142 19.70 -0.84 4.39
N LEU A 143 19.49 -2.01 3.76
CA LEU A 143 18.95 -3.18 4.44
C LEU A 143 19.90 -3.70 5.54
N ALA A 144 21.21 -3.68 5.28
CA ALA A 144 22.21 -4.03 6.28
C ALA A 144 22.19 -3.06 7.48
N ASP A 145 22.06 -1.77 7.23
CA ASP A 145 21.91 -0.76 8.28
C ASP A 145 20.60 -0.92 9.06
N VAL A 146 19.48 -1.20 8.39
CA VAL A 146 18.20 -1.50 9.07
C VAL A 146 18.35 -2.64 10.06
N GLN A 147 19.02 -3.72 9.65
CA GLN A 147 19.30 -4.87 10.53
C GLN A 147 20.22 -4.46 11.69
N TYR A 148 21.30 -3.74 11.40
CA TYR A 148 22.25 -3.27 12.41
C TYR A 148 21.59 -2.38 13.47
N TYR A 149 20.83 -1.36 13.07
CA TYR A 149 20.14 -0.46 14.00
C TYR A 149 19.02 -1.17 14.77
N HIS A 150 18.33 -2.13 14.14
CA HIS A 150 17.37 -2.96 14.85
C HIS A 150 18.05 -3.77 15.97
N GLU A 151 19.16 -4.45 15.72
CA GLU A 151 19.87 -5.26 16.70
C GLU A 151 20.47 -4.43 17.85
N ASN A 152 20.94 -3.22 17.54
CA ASN A 152 21.58 -2.32 18.49
C ASN A 152 20.60 -1.41 19.25
N THR A 153 19.31 -1.37 18.86
CA THR A 153 18.33 -0.63 19.65
C THR A 153 18.15 -1.26 21.02
N GLN A 154 18.27 -0.46 22.08
CA GLN A 154 18.12 -0.93 23.44
C GLN A 154 16.74 -1.54 23.69
N THR A 155 16.72 -2.77 24.19
CA THR A 155 15.52 -3.44 24.68
C THR A 155 15.40 -3.30 26.20
N LYS A 156 14.22 -3.55 26.76
CA LYS A 156 14.09 -3.68 28.22
C LYS A 156 15.04 -4.80 28.69
N LYS A 157 15.75 -4.58 29.82
CA LYS A 157 16.70 -5.53 30.39
C LYS A 157 16.10 -6.96 30.42
N GLY A 158 16.81 -7.90 29.78
CA GLY A 158 16.44 -9.33 29.76
C GLY A 158 15.45 -9.76 28.66
N ALA A 159 14.99 -8.87 27.81
CA ALA A 159 14.15 -9.25 26.67
C ALA A 159 15.02 -9.63 25.46
N THR A 160 14.85 -10.85 24.94
CA THR A 160 15.39 -11.24 23.63
C THR A 160 14.61 -10.52 22.55
N ARG A 161 15.31 -9.86 21.62
CA ARG A 161 14.68 -9.22 20.48
C ARG A 161 14.29 -10.27 19.44
N PRO A 162 13.06 -10.28 18.93
CA PRO A 162 12.69 -11.18 17.82
C PRO A 162 13.52 -10.84 16.57
N THR A 163 13.70 -11.80 15.69
CA THR A 163 14.34 -11.58 14.38
C THR A 163 13.50 -10.61 13.56
N LEU A 164 14.16 -9.64 12.92
CA LEU A 164 13.52 -8.68 12.03
C LEU A 164 13.16 -9.35 10.71
N THR A 165 11.91 -9.22 10.28
CA THR A 165 11.49 -9.57 8.92
C THR A 165 11.42 -8.31 8.08
N VAL A 166 12.04 -8.35 6.91
CA VAL A 166 12.06 -7.24 5.95
C VAL A 166 11.49 -7.72 4.63
N GLU A 167 10.53 -6.97 4.11
CA GLU A 167 9.93 -7.17 2.80
C GLU A 167 10.26 -5.96 1.91
N THR A 168 10.67 -6.18 0.65
CA THR A 168 10.98 -5.11 -0.30
C THR A 168 10.01 -5.13 -1.47
N HIS A 169 9.52 -3.96 -1.86
CA HIS A 169 8.61 -3.78 -2.98
C HIS A 169 9.21 -2.77 -3.95
N LYS A 170 9.54 -3.21 -5.17
CA LYS A 170 10.02 -2.31 -6.22
C LYS A 170 8.91 -1.34 -6.60
N THR A 171 9.27 -0.07 -6.76
CA THR A 171 8.36 0.99 -7.22
C THR A 171 8.93 1.63 -8.50
N PRO A 172 8.17 2.43 -9.27
CA PRO A 172 8.72 3.08 -10.47
C PRO A 172 9.94 3.97 -10.20
N ASN A 173 10.12 4.45 -8.97
CA ASN A 173 11.17 5.43 -8.66
C ASN A 173 12.12 4.98 -7.53
N GLY A 174 12.00 3.75 -7.01
CA GLY A 174 12.81 3.28 -5.89
C GLY A 174 12.17 2.04 -5.25
N TYR A 175 12.16 1.97 -3.92
CA TYR A 175 11.65 0.82 -3.18
C TYR A 175 10.81 1.22 -1.97
N GLY A 176 9.75 0.46 -1.71
CA GLY A 176 9.10 0.42 -0.40
C GLY A 176 9.71 -0.70 0.44
N VAL A 177 10.28 -0.38 1.59
CA VAL A 177 10.86 -1.37 2.52
C VAL A 177 9.97 -1.47 3.74
N VAL A 178 9.41 -2.66 3.98
CA VAL A 178 8.48 -2.93 5.09
C VAL A 178 9.19 -3.76 6.15
N VAL A 179 9.15 -3.31 7.39
CA VAL A 179 9.70 -4.04 8.54
C VAL A 179 8.60 -4.40 9.53
N ASP A 180 8.66 -5.61 10.11
CA ASP A 180 7.65 -6.13 11.03
C ASP A 180 7.81 -5.67 12.48
N GLN A 181 8.89 -4.96 12.79
CA GLN A 181 9.20 -4.49 14.14
C GLN A 181 9.63 -3.04 14.16
N ARG A 182 9.30 -2.37 15.25
CA ARG A 182 9.72 -1.00 15.53
C ARG A 182 11.06 -0.99 16.24
N PHE A 183 11.91 -0.03 15.90
CA PHE A 183 13.19 0.22 16.54
C PHE A 183 13.52 1.72 16.53
N ASP A 184 14.61 2.12 17.16
CA ASP A 184 15.05 3.51 17.10
C ASP A 184 15.66 3.79 15.72
N THR A 185 14.99 4.64 14.96
CA THR A 185 15.35 4.95 13.56
C THR A 185 16.05 6.31 13.39
N ARG A 186 16.33 7.02 14.47
CA ARG A 186 16.87 8.40 14.39
C ARG A 186 18.22 8.44 13.67
N GLU A 187 19.18 7.65 14.12
CA GLU A 187 20.51 7.58 13.50
C GLU A 187 20.47 7.00 12.09
N LEU A 188 19.59 6.01 11.85
CA LEU A 188 19.36 5.46 10.51
C LEU A 188 18.88 6.54 9.53
N LEU A 189 17.90 7.34 9.92
CA LEU A 189 17.35 8.40 9.06
C LEU A 189 18.28 9.61 8.91
N ASP A 190 19.12 9.88 9.91
CA ASP A 190 20.18 10.88 9.81
C ASP A 190 21.25 10.47 8.78
N LYS A 191 21.57 9.17 8.69
CA LYS A 191 22.49 8.62 7.68
C LYS A 191 21.88 8.56 6.30
N TRP A 192 20.60 8.19 6.18
CA TRP A 192 19.90 7.93 4.91
C TRP A 192 18.90 9.04 4.58
N THR A 193 19.40 10.15 4.06
CA THR A 193 18.58 11.35 3.73
C THR A 193 17.62 11.15 2.55
N ASN A 194 17.85 10.10 1.73
CA ASN A 194 17.00 9.67 0.64
C ASN A 194 15.92 8.66 1.07
N VAL A 195 15.77 8.42 2.38
CA VAL A 195 14.78 7.49 2.94
C VAL A 195 13.80 8.24 3.81
N GLU A 196 12.52 8.02 3.59
CA GLU A 196 11.45 8.59 4.42
C GLU A 196 10.73 7.48 5.21
N LEU A 197 10.60 7.64 6.53
CA LEU A 197 9.80 6.74 7.35
C LEU A 197 8.32 7.12 7.28
N LYS A 198 7.53 6.37 6.50
CA LYS A 198 6.07 6.53 6.37
C LYS A 198 5.27 5.86 7.48
N ARG A 199 5.91 5.00 8.26
CA ARG A 199 5.26 4.21 9.34
C ARG A 199 4.09 3.36 8.83
N ASP A 200 2.89 3.57 9.41
CA ASP A 200 1.66 2.86 9.07
C ASP A 200 0.95 3.53 7.89
N ASP A 201 1.45 3.27 6.68
CA ASP A 201 0.98 3.87 5.42
C ASP A 201 0.67 2.78 4.36
N LEU A 202 0.56 3.17 3.12
CA LEU A 202 0.31 2.32 1.97
C LEU A 202 1.61 2.05 1.21
N VAL A 203 1.91 0.79 0.93
CA VAL A 203 3.04 0.37 0.09
C VAL A 203 2.58 0.15 -1.34
N CYS A 204 3.38 0.59 -2.32
CA CYS A 204 3.14 0.30 -3.74
C CYS A 204 3.54 -1.15 -4.02
N VAL A 205 2.58 -1.98 -4.43
CA VAL A 205 2.79 -3.42 -4.69
C VAL A 205 2.77 -3.76 -6.17
N GLU A 206 2.17 -2.90 -7.00
CA GLU A 206 2.12 -3.08 -8.45
C GLU A 206 2.00 -1.72 -9.14
N TRP A 207 2.54 -1.62 -10.34
CA TRP A 207 2.41 -0.44 -11.19
C TRP A 207 2.42 -0.84 -12.66
N ALA A 208 1.73 -0.06 -13.50
CA ALA A 208 1.64 -0.29 -14.93
C ALA A 208 1.45 1.01 -15.70
N LYS A 209 1.95 1.02 -16.95
CA LYS A 209 1.59 2.05 -17.94
C LYS A 209 0.48 1.55 -18.84
N ASN A 210 -0.46 2.42 -19.18
CA ASN A 210 -1.42 2.11 -20.21
C ASN A 210 -0.78 2.21 -21.59
N TYR A 211 -0.45 1.05 -22.18
CA TYR A 211 0.12 0.96 -23.53
C TYR A 211 -0.93 0.75 -24.64
N TYR A 212 -2.21 0.83 -24.32
CA TYR A 212 -3.23 0.76 -25.36
C TYR A 212 -3.05 1.95 -26.31
N LEU A 213 -2.31 1.68 -27.38
CA LEU A 213 -2.26 2.54 -28.55
C LEU A 213 -3.70 2.72 -29.04
N THR A 214 -4.07 3.94 -29.39
CA THR A 214 -5.27 4.19 -30.17
C THR A 214 -5.29 3.20 -31.32
N VAL A 215 -6.21 2.22 -31.25
CA VAL A 215 -6.45 1.34 -32.39
C VAL A 215 -6.82 2.24 -33.52
N ASP A 216 -5.95 2.31 -34.53
CA ASP A 216 -6.28 2.94 -35.79
C ASP A 216 -7.43 2.09 -36.36
N LEU A 217 -8.66 2.62 -36.33
CA LEU A 217 -9.87 1.90 -36.74
C LEU A 217 -9.83 1.39 -38.19
N ASN A 218 -8.74 1.67 -38.91
CA ASN A 218 -8.46 1.20 -40.25
C ASN A 218 -7.56 -0.04 -40.32
N ASN A 219 -7.07 -0.56 -39.17
CA ASN A 219 -6.19 -1.73 -39.12
C ASN A 219 -6.86 -2.89 -38.38
N THR A 220 -7.40 -3.86 -39.13
CA THR A 220 -8.23 -4.97 -38.64
C THR A 220 -7.45 -6.14 -38.00
N HIS A 221 -6.28 -5.91 -37.44
CA HIS A 221 -5.55 -6.91 -36.67
C HIS A 221 -5.32 -6.46 -35.22
N PRO A 222 -5.96 -7.10 -34.23
CA PRO A 222 -5.64 -6.86 -32.84
C PRO A 222 -4.25 -7.45 -32.54
N ASN A 223 -3.22 -6.62 -32.42
CA ASN A 223 -1.95 -7.02 -31.86
C ASN A 223 -2.12 -7.22 -30.36
N THR A 224 -2.46 -8.42 -29.96
CA THR A 224 -2.27 -8.92 -28.60
C THR A 224 -0.80 -9.25 -28.44
N TYR A 225 -0.03 -8.34 -27.85
CA TYR A 225 1.29 -8.73 -27.31
C TYR A 225 1.09 -9.26 -25.89
N PRO A 226 1.49 -10.50 -25.64
CA PRO A 226 1.57 -10.99 -24.27
C PRO A 226 2.67 -10.21 -23.55
N PHE A 227 2.40 -9.82 -22.33
CA PHE A 227 3.37 -9.28 -21.41
C PHE A 227 4.33 -10.42 -21.04
N GLU A 228 5.53 -10.40 -21.59
CA GLU A 228 6.64 -11.19 -21.07
C GLU A 228 7.32 -10.34 -20.00
N PRO A 229 7.46 -10.83 -18.75
CA PRO A 229 8.37 -10.21 -17.80
C PRO A 229 9.78 -10.39 -18.36
N GLU A 230 10.50 -9.29 -18.55
CA GLU A 230 11.94 -9.37 -18.84
C GLU A 230 12.62 -9.98 -17.61
N ASP A 231 12.96 -11.27 -17.73
CA ASP A 231 13.98 -11.92 -16.93
C ASP A 231 15.33 -11.43 -17.46
N GLU A 232 16.01 -10.57 -16.65
CA GLU A 232 17.47 -10.55 -16.51
C GLU A 232 17.86 -9.56 -15.40
#